data_8d3f91e60bdd7b0fd0e65c068d789902
#
_entry.id   8d3f91e60bdd7b0fd0e65c068d789902
#
_cell.length_a   1.000
_cell.length_b   1.000
_cell.length_c   1.000
_cell.angle_alpha   90.00
_cell.angle_beta   90.00
_cell.angle_gamma   90.00
#
_symmetry.space_group_name_H-M   'P 1'
#
loop_
_entity.id
_entity.type
_entity.pdbx_description
1 polymer ?
#
loop_
_entity_poly.entity_id
_entity_poly.type
_entity_poly.pdbx_seq_one_letter_code
_entity_poly.pdbx_strand_id
1 'polypeptide(L)'
;MTKLGIIGAMDVEVETLLSEMEQVASTKKAGSTFHEGVLMGLPVVLVQCGVGKVNAALCVQILCDCFGVTHLVNTGIAGSLCAELDIGDLVVSRDAMYHDFDCTHFGYPFGKVPGMDVIAFPADDTLLGCAFAAAEAVNPGHTRVGRVASGDQFVADPAVKEKIVANTRGLCTEMEGAAIAQTAYRNSVPFVILRAISDKADDSAEMDYPTFEKIAAHRCAEVACKLAKHCLLYTSDAADE
;
A
#
# COMPACT_ATOMS: atom_id res chain seq x y z
N MET A 1 14.49 11.99 13.23
CA MET A 1 13.18 12.65 12.97
C MET A 1 12.45 11.82 11.96
N THR A 2 11.21 11.47 12.21
CA THR A 2 10.38 10.63 11.32
C THR A 2 10.01 11.42 10.06
N LYS A 3 10.21 10.82 8.89
CA LYS A 3 9.80 11.35 7.59
C LYS A 3 9.09 10.24 6.82
N LEU A 4 7.83 10.43 6.50
CA LEU A 4 6.97 9.41 5.92
C LEU A 4 6.95 9.53 4.39
N GLY A 5 7.28 8.45 3.67
CA GLY A 5 7.01 8.33 2.25
C GLY A 5 5.61 7.75 2.03
N ILE A 6 4.75 8.47 1.32
CA ILE A 6 3.40 8.01 0.97
C ILE A 6 3.34 7.79 -0.54
N ILE A 7 2.89 6.60 -0.95
CA ILE A 7 2.89 6.16 -2.35
C ILE A 7 1.49 5.75 -2.75
N GLY A 8 0.93 6.40 -3.77
CA GLY A 8 -0.24 5.93 -4.51
C GLY A 8 0.13 5.66 -5.97
N ALA A 9 -0.62 4.81 -6.66
CA ALA A 9 -0.35 4.48 -8.06
C ALA A 9 -1.00 5.47 -9.03
N MET A 10 -2.17 6.01 -8.69
CA MET A 10 -3.01 6.82 -9.57
C MET A 10 -3.29 8.21 -8.99
N ASP A 11 -3.67 9.15 -9.86
CA ASP A 11 -4.02 10.53 -9.47
C ASP A 11 -5.09 10.56 -8.37
N VAL A 12 -6.15 9.78 -8.54
CA VAL A 12 -7.28 9.71 -7.59
C VAL A 12 -6.85 9.28 -6.17
N GLU A 13 -5.74 8.54 -6.04
CA GLU A 13 -5.22 8.07 -4.75
C GLU A 13 -4.36 9.13 -4.04
N VAL A 14 -3.82 10.11 -4.78
CA VAL A 14 -2.88 11.10 -4.23
C VAL A 14 -3.43 12.53 -4.20
N GLU A 15 -4.39 12.89 -5.06
CA GLU A 15 -4.93 14.26 -5.15
C GLU A 15 -5.48 14.78 -3.81
N THR A 16 -6.26 13.97 -3.10
CA THR A 16 -6.82 14.34 -1.80
C THR A 16 -5.71 14.60 -0.78
N LEU A 17 -4.70 13.72 -0.70
CA LEU A 17 -3.57 13.88 0.20
C LEU A 17 -2.76 15.13 -0.12
N LEU A 18 -2.52 15.39 -1.41
CA LEU A 18 -1.78 16.56 -1.85
C LEU A 18 -2.51 17.87 -1.46
N SER A 19 -3.85 17.88 -1.53
CA SER A 19 -4.65 19.05 -1.12
C SER A 19 -4.62 19.33 0.38
N GLU A 20 -4.33 18.30 1.21
CA GLU A 20 -4.20 18.41 2.67
C GLU A 20 -2.76 18.73 3.13
N MET A 21 -1.79 18.71 2.21
CA MET A 21 -0.39 19.00 2.52
C MET A 21 -0.11 20.51 2.58
N GLU A 22 0.76 20.89 3.51
CA GLU A 22 1.27 22.25 3.66
C GLU A 22 2.74 22.33 3.23
N GLN A 23 3.20 23.55 2.86
CA GLN A 23 4.60 23.86 2.52
C GLN A 23 5.16 22.98 1.40
N VAL A 24 4.38 22.70 0.38
CA VAL A 24 4.72 21.74 -0.66
C VAL A 24 5.82 22.26 -1.59
N ALA A 25 6.89 21.46 -1.74
CA ALA A 25 7.92 21.61 -2.76
C ALA A 25 7.92 20.35 -3.65
N SER A 26 7.95 20.56 -4.97
CA SER A 26 7.82 19.47 -5.94
C SER A 26 9.11 19.24 -6.73
N THR A 27 9.55 17.99 -6.84
CA THR A 27 10.73 17.58 -7.58
C THR A 27 10.39 16.44 -8.54
N LYS A 28 10.76 16.55 -9.82
CA LYS A 28 10.58 15.45 -10.80
C LYS A 28 11.80 14.54 -10.83
N LYS A 29 11.57 13.23 -10.73
CA LYS A 29 12.60 12.18 -10.90
C LYS A 29 11.98 10.93 -11.54
N ALA A 30 12.67 10.30 -12.47
CA ALA A 30 12.25 9.07 -13.15
C ALA A 30 10.81 9.08 -13.67
N GLY A 31 10.33 10.22 -14.16
CA GLY A 31 8.97 10.38 -14.68
C GLY A 31 7.91 10.74 -13.64
N SER A 32 8.15 10.53 -12.34
CA SER A 32 7.23 10.85 -11.26
C SER A 32 7.53 12.20 -10.60
N THR A 33 6.50 12.81 -10.01
CA THR A 33 6.63 14.03 -9.20
C THR A 33 6.55 13.69 -7.72
N PHE A 34 7.60 14.06 -6.99
CA PHE A 34 7.69 13.89 -5.53
C PHE A 34 7.35 15.22 -4.87
N HIS A 35 6.38 15.21 -3.97
CA HIS A 35 5.90 16.38 -3.23
C HIS A 35 6.37 16.27 -1.79
N GLU A 36 7.39 17.05 -1.41
CA GLU A 36 7.83 17.19 -0.02
C GLU A 36 6.97 18.26 0.67
N GLY A 37 6.56 18.02 1.90
CA GLY A 37 5.76 18.96 2.67
C GLY A 37 5.43 18.42 4.05
N VAL A 38 4.37 18.96 4.62
CA VAL A 38 3.87 18.57 5.95
C VAL A 38 2.42 18.11 5.81
N LEU A 39 2.11 16.92 6.34
CA LEU A 39 0.77 16.37 6.42
C LEU A 39 0.41 16.12 7.88
N MET A 40 -0.65 16.78 8.39
CA MET A 40 -1.07 16.67 9.80
C MET A 40 0.06 16.89 10.81
N GLY A 41 1.01 17.80 10.50
CA GLY A 41 2.17 18.10 11.34
C GLY A 41 3.39 17.20 11.14
N LEU A 42 3.29 16.14 10.34
CA LEU A 42 4.38 15.20 10.08
C LEU A 42 5.08 15.54 8.75
N PRO A 43 6.44 15.57 8.70
CA PRO A 43 7.17 15.65 7.43
C PRO A 43 6.87 14.46 6.52
N VAL A 44 6.42 14.73 5.30
CA VAL A 44 6.08 13.67 4.34
C VAL A 44 6.68 13.94 2.97
N VAL A 45 6.81 12.86 2.19
CA VAL A 45 7.02 12.90 0.74
C VAL A 45 5.93 12.07 0.09
N LEU A 46 5.05 12.73 -0.64
CA LEU A 46 3.97 12.09 -1.39
C LEU A 46 4.38 11.91 -2.84
N VAL A 47 4.12 10.73 -3.41
CA VAL A 47 4.41 10.45 -4.81
C VAL A 47 3.31 9.61 -5.46
N GLN A 48 2.94 9.98 -6.69
CA GLN A 48 2.23 9.10 -7.61
C GLN A 48 3.26 8.28 -8.38
N CYS A 49 3.31 6.98 -8.14
CA CYS A 49 4.32 6.13 -8.77
C CYS A 49 3.94 5.68 -10.19
N GLY A 50 2.65 5.63 -10.54
CA GLY A 50 2.14 4.92 -11.70
C GLY A 50 1.89 3.45 -11.42
N VAL A 51 1.11 2.80 -12.28
CA VAL A 51 0.68 1.41 -12.11
C VAL A 51 1.83 0.43 -12.36
N GLY A 52 1.89 -0.61 -11.53
CA GLY A 52 2.74 -1.79 -11.72
C GLY A 52 4.04 -1.79 -10.92
N LYS A 53 4.60 -2.98 -10.81
CA LYS A 53 5.71 -3.31 -9.91
C LYS A 53 6.98 -2.49 -10.14
N VAL A 54 7.35 -2.24 -11.40
CA VAL A 54 8.58 -1.49 -11.74
C VAL A 54 8.47 -0.03 -11.31
N ASN A 55 7.34 0.62 -11.61
CA ASN A 55 7.07 1.99 -11.21
C ASN A 55 7.10 2.14 -9.69
N ALA A 56 6.46 1.22 -8.99
CA ALA A 56 6.42 1.18 -7.54
C ALA A 56 7.83 1.04 -6.92
N ALA A 57 8.63 0.08 -7.39
CA ALA A 57 9.98 -0.16 -6.88
C ALA A 57 10.92 1.04 -7.13
N LEU A 58 10.86 1.67 -8.31
CA LEU A 58 11.64 2.87 -8.64
C LEU A 58 11.33 4.01 -7.67
N CYS A 59 10.04 4.26 -7.38
CA CYS A 59 9.64 5.32 -6.48
C CYS A 59 10.11 5.08 -5.05
N VAL A 60 10.03 3.84 -4.54
CA VAL A 60 10.55 3.51 -3.21
C VAL A 60 12.05 3.77 -3.12
N GLN A 61 12.83 3.32 -4.11
CA GLN A 61 14.27 3.53 -4.09
C GLN A 61 14.63 5.02 -4.11
N ILE A 62 13.92 5.81 -4.92
CA ILE A 62 14.11 7.27 -4.96
C ILE A 62 13.74 7.93 -3.62
N LEU A 63 12.64 7.49 -2.98
CA LEU A 63 12.23 7.98 -1.66
C LEU A 63 13.32 7.73 -0.62
N CYS A 64 13.93 6.55 -0.62
CA CYS A 64 15.02 6.20 0.29
C CYS A 64 16.27 7.01 0.01
N ASP A 65 16.77 7.01 -1.22
CA ASP A 65 18.09 7.56 -1.58
C ASP A 65 18.11 9.09 -1.68
N CYS A 66 17.01 9.68 -2.19
CA CYS A 66 16.99 11.11 -2.50
C CYS A 66 16.25 11.95 -1.47
N PHE A 67 15.29 11.35 -0.75
CA PHE A 67 14.45 12.09 0.18
C PHE A 67 14.64 11.67 1.64
N GLY A 68 15.35 10.58 1.88
CA GLY A 68 15.69 10.12 3.23
C GLY A 68 14.46 9.77 4.06
N VAL A 69 13.44 9.16 3.45
CA VAL A 69 12.27 8.70 4.18
C VAL A 69 12.65 7.58 5.14
N THR A 70 12.04 7.59 6.32
CA THR A 70 12.32 6.62 7.38
C THR A 70 11.23 5.55 7.48
N HIS A 71 10.06 5.81 6.93
CA HIS A 71 8.89 4.93 6.94
C HIS A 71 8.15 5.07 5.62
N LEU A 72 7.46 4.01 5.20
CA LEU A 72 6.71 3.97 3.95
C LEU A 72 5.26 3.54 4.18
N VAL A 73 4.35 4.26 3.55
CA VAL A 73 2.93 3.90 3.46
C VAL A 73 2.55 3.82 1.99
N ASN A 74 2.08 2.65 1.57
CA ASN A 74 1.41 2.54 0.29
C ASN A 74 -0.11 2.64 0.52
N THR A 75 -0.75 3.55 -0.16
CA THR A 75 -2.20 3.78 -0.07
C THR A 75 -2.84 3.60 -1.44
N GLY A 76 -4.04 3.06 -1.48
CA GLY A 76 -4.75 2.86 -2.74
C GLY A 76 -5.92 1.89 -2.63
N ILE A 77 -6.41 1.47 -3.77
CA ILE A 77 -7.56 0.58 -3.92
C ILE A 77 -7.13 -0.83 -4.29
N ALA A 78 -8.02 -1.80 -4.11
CA ALA A 78 -7.76 -3.21 -4.43
C ALA A 78 -9.05 -3.99 -4.69
N GLY A 79 -8.94 -5.05 -5.49
CA GLY A 79 -9.98 -6.05 -5.66
C GLY A 79 -10.00 -7.05 -4.49
N SER A 80 -11.18 -7.42 -4.01
CA SER A 80 -11.36 -8.38 -2.92
C SER A 80 -11.08 -9.81 -3.35
N LEU A 81 -10.22 -10.51 -2.60
CA LEU A 81 -10.00 -11.96 -2.71
C LEU A 81 -10.78 -12.75 -1.66
N CYS A 82 -11.47 -12.08 -0.74
CA CYS A 82 -12.18 -12.66 0.38
C CYS A 82 -13.67 -12.36 0.26
N ALA A 83 -14.52 -13.39 0.39
CA ALA A 83 -15.98 -13.22 0.29
C ALA A 83 -16.57 -12.34 1.42
N GLU A 84 -15.87 -12.26 2.55
CA GLU A 84 -16.28 -11.51 3.74
C GLU A 84 -15.93 -10.01 3.68
N LEU A 85 -15.22 -9.58 2.62
CA LEU A 85 -14.89 -8.17 2.39
C LEU A 85 -15.85 -7.58 1.38
N ASP A 86 -16.51 -6.49 1.75
CA ASP A 86 -17.38 -5.73 0.88
C ASP A 86 -16.68 -4.51 0.25
N ILE A 87 -17.27 -3.99 -0.83
CA ILE A 87 -16.79 -2.75 -1.45
C ILE A 87 -16.83 -1.63 -0.41
N GLY A 88 -15.71 -0.94 -0.27
CA GLY A 88 -15.50 0.08 0.74
C GLY A 88 -14.92 -0.41 2.06
N ASP A 89 -14.77 -1.71 2.29
CA ASP A 89 -14.02 -2.23 3.43
C ASP A 89 -12.53 -1.90 3.28
N LEU A 90 -11.83 -1.87 4.41
CA LEU A 90 -10.41 -1.52 4.47
C LEU A 90 -9.55 -2.76 4.79
N VAL A 91 -8.42 -2.86 4.12
CA VAL A 91 -7.38 -3.86 4.40
C VAL A 91 -6.11 -3.16 4.80
N VAL A 92 -5.58 -3.52 5.98
CA VAL A 92 -4.24 -3.15 6.44
C VAL A 92 -3.34 -4.36 6.28
N SER A 93 -2.22 -4.21 5.61
CA SER A 93 -1.33 -5.33 5.36
C SER A 93 -0.67 -5.86 6.62
N ARG A 94 -0.78 -7.17 6.87
CA ARG A 94 0.14 -7.89 7.74
C ARG A 94 1.44 -8.19 7.01
N ASP A 95 1.33 -8.53 5.74
CA ASP A 95 2.42 -8.79 4.81
C ASP A 95 1.97 -8.57 3.36
N ALA A 96 2.92 -8.54 2.43
CA ALA A 96 2.66 -8.52 1.01
C ALA A 96 3.40 -9.65 0.29
N MET A 97 2.76 -10.25 -0.73
CA MET A 97 3.30 -11.38 -1.47
C MET A 97 2.97 -11.24 -2.96
N TYR A 98 3.89 -11.65 -3.82
CA TYR A 98 3.60 -11.74 -5.25
C TYR A 98 2.65 -12.89 -5.57
N HIS A 99 1.63 -12.63 -6.38
CA HIS A 99 0.75 -13.64 -6.93
C HIS A 99 1.12 -14.06 -8.36
N ASP A 100 2.10 -13.41 -8.97
CA ASP A 100 2.58 -13.64 -10.34
C ASP A 100 4.07 -14.02 -10.41
N PHE A 101 4.73 -14.20 -9.26
CA PHE A 101 6.13 -14.64 -9.21
C PHE A 101 6.21 -16.15 -9.00
N ASP A 102 6.58 -16.89 -10.04
CA ASP A 102 6.63 -18.34 -10.03
C ASP A 102 8.01 -18.87 -10.42
N CYS A 103 8.74 -19.42 -9.44
CA CYS A 103 9.97 -20.15 -9.59
C CYS A 103 9.85 -21.60 -9.09
N THR A 104 8.63 -22.15 -9.04
CA THR A 104 8.36 -23.52 -8.55
C THR A 104 9.07 -24.57 -9.39
N HIS A 105 9.28 -24.35 -10.69
CA HIS A 105 10.07 -25.21 -11.56
C HIS A 105 11.50 -25.44 -11.05
N PHE A 106 12.07 -24.47 -10.33
CA PHE A 106 13.39 -24.55 -9.70
C PHE A 106 13.34 -25.01 -8.23
N GLY A 107 12.20 -25.50 -7.76
CA GLY A 107 12.00 -25.98 -6.39
C GLY A 107 11.74 -24.91 -5.34
N TYR A 108 11.53 -23.67 -5.72
CA TYR A 108 11.13 -22.61 -4.79
C TYR A 108 9.62 -22.68 -4.48
N PRO A 109 9.20 -22.32 -3.28
CA PRO A 109 7.78 -22.10 -3.01
C PRO A 109 7.20 -21.01 -3.94
N PHE A 110 5.91 -21.12 -4.27
CA PHE A 110 5.22 -20.08 -5.05
C PHE A 110 5.33 -18.70 -4.37
N GLY A 111 5.55 -17.65 -5.16
CA GLY A 111 5.74 -16.27 -4.67
C GLY A 111 7.12 -15.99 -4.08
N LYS A 112 7.96 -17.00 -3.89
CA LYS A 112 9.33 -16.83 -3.37
C LYS A 112 10.24 -16.21 -4.41
N VAL A 113 10.77 -15.02 -4.11
CA VAL A 113 11.84 -14.40 -4.90
C VAL A 113 13.18 -15.07 -4.53
N PRO A 114 13.91 -15.69 -5.47
CA PRO A 114 15.22 -16.28 -5.20
C PRO A 114 16.19 -15.25 -4.58
N GLY A 115 16.95 -15.68 -3.59
CA GLY A 115 17.87 -14.80 -2.87
C GLY A 115 17.23 -13.95 -1.75
N MET A 116 15.91 -14.01 -1.60
CA MET A 116 15.24 -13.45 -0.42
C MET A 116 15.05 -14.54 0.63
N ASP A 117 15.12 -14.21 1.91
CA ASP A 117 14.90 -15.12 3.04
C ASP A 117 13.44 -15.27 3.45
N VAL A 118 12.56 -14.40 2.96
CA VAL A 118 11.11 -14.45 3.16
C VAL A 118 10.36 -14.79 1.88
N ILE A 119 9.13 -15.32 2.00
CA ILE A 119 8.21 -15.54 0.87
C ILE A 119 7.27 -14.33 0.73
N ALA A 120 6.75 -13.86 1.85
CA ALA A 120 5.97 -12.64 1.97
C ALA A 120 6.75 -11.62 2.80
N PHE A 121 6.68 -10.36 2.44
CA PHE A 121 7.37 -9.27 3.10
C PHE A 121 6.51 -8.76 4.26
N PRO A 122 6.96 -8.90 5.52
CA PRO A 122 6.17 -8.49 6.68
C PRO A 122 6.08 -6.96 6.76
N ALA A 123 4.90 -6.46 7.08
CA ALA A 123 4.73 -5.06 7.47
C ALA A 123 5.36 -4.80 8.84
N ASP A 124 5.63 -3.54 9.13
CA ASP A 124 6.08 -3.11 10.45
C ASP A 124 4.91 -3.12 11.45
N ASP A 125 5.10 -3.74 12.61
CA ASP A 125 4.04 -3.92 13.59
C ASP A 125 3.51 -2.59 14.18
N THR A 126 4.39 -1.59 14.34
CA THR A 126 4.01 -0.26 14.85
C THR A 126 3.18 0.49 13.80
N LEU A 127 3.64 0.52 12.56
CA LEU A 127 2.88 1.12 11.46
C LEU A 127 1.56 0.41 11.23
N LEU A 128 1.53 -0.93 11.33
CA LEU A 128 0.29 -1.72 11.23
C LEU A 128 -0.70 -1.31 12.32
N GLY A 129 -0.25 -1.20 13.57
CA GLY A 129 -1.09 -0.76 14.69
C GLY A 129 -1.67 0.63 14.48
N CYS A 130 -0.83 1.59 14.07
CA CYS A 130 -1.26 2.95 13.73
C CYS A 130 -2.24 2.99 12.56
N ALA A 131 -1.97 2.20 11.51
CA ALA A 131 -2.81 2.12 10.33
C ALA A 131 -4.19 1.49 10.64
N PHE A 132 -4.21 0.43 11.44
CA PHE A 132 -5.45 -0.21 11.89
C PHE A 132 -6.29 0.75 12.72
N ALA A 133 -5.70 1.44 13.70
CA ALA A 133 -6.41 2.43 14.51
C ALA A 133 -6.96 3.59 13.67
N ALA A 134 -6.19 4.07 12.68
CA ALA A 134 -6.64 5.09 11.75
C ALA A 134 -7.80 4.60 10.87
N ALA A 135 -7.72 3.37 10.36
CA ALA A 135 -8.75 2.75 9.54
C ALA A 135 -10.06 2.55 10.31
N GLU A 136 -9.99 2.03 11.54
CA GLU A 136 -11.16 1.88 12.42
C GLU A 136 -11.79 3.23 12.80
N ALA A 137 -11.00 4.31 12.87
CA ALA A 137 -11.54 5.64 13.10
C ALA A 137 -12.24 6.26 11.88
N VAL A 138 -11.99 5.74 10.67
CA VAL A 138 -12.65 6.15 9.41
C VAL A 138 -13.86 5.28 9.11
N ASN A 139 -13.74 3.95 9.27
CA ASN A 139 -14.77 2.98 8.93
C ASN A 139 -14.87 1.89 10.01
N PRO A 140 -15.51 2.18 11.15
CA PRO A 140 -15.54 1.28 12.31
C PRO A 140 -16.14 -0.09 12.01
N GLY A 141 -15.42 -1.17 12.36
CA GLY A 141 -15.86 -2.55 12.16
C GLY A 141 -15.68 -3.09 10.73
N HIS A 142 -15.18 -2.27 9.82
CA HIS A 142 -14.99 -2.56 8.40
C HIS A 142 -13.51 -2.63 8.00
N THR A 143 -12.63 -2.92 8.94
CA THR A 143 -11.19 -3.08 8.70
C THR A 143 -10.77 -4.53 8.96
N ARG A 144 -9.95 -5.06 8.06
CA ARG A 144 -9.30 -6.37 8.24
C ARG A 144 -7.79 -6.24 8.13
N VAL A 145 -7.09 -7.03 8.92
CA VAL A 145 -5.63 -7.19 8.82
C VAL A 145 -5.32 -8.48 8.10
N GLY A 146 -4.53 -8.42 7.03
CA GLY A 146 -4.18 -9.62 6.29
C GLY A 146 -3.18 -9.40 5.16
N ARG A 147 -3.01 -10.44 4.33
CA ARG A 147 -2.07 -10.40 3.21
C ARG A 147 -2.63 -9.62 2.03
N VAL A 148 -1.77 -8.77 1.45
CA VAL A 148 -1.97 -8.14 0.14
C VAL A 148 -1.25 -8.98 -0.91
N ALA A 149 -1.94 -9.39 -1.97
CA ALA A 149 -1.39 -10.17 -3.08
C ALA A 149 -1.19 -9.25 -4.29
N SER A 150 0.06 -9.11 -4.77
CA SER A 150 0.39 -8.16 -5.84
C SER A 150 0.89 -8.85 -7.10
N GLY A 151 0.54 -8.30 -8.26
CA GLY A 151 1.06 -8.72 -9.57
C GLY A 151 0.71 -7.73 -10.67
N ASP A 152 1.42 -7.76 -11.80
CA ASP A 152 1.17 -6.89 -12.94
C ASP A 152 -0.05 -7.35 -13.76
N GLN A 153 -1.19 -7.50 -13.06
CA GLN A 153 -2.45 -7.96 -13.67
C GLN A 153 -3.66 -7.35 -12.95
N PHE A 154 -4.56 -6.74 -13.71
CA PHE A 154 -5.92 -6.45 -13.24
C PHE A 154 -6.72 -7.76 -13.19
N VAL A 155 -7.19 -8.14 -12.01
CA VAL A 155 -7.86 -9.42 -11.78
C VAL A 155 -9.38 -9.23 -11.91
N ALA A 156 -9.97 -9.77 -12.99
CA ALA A 156 -11.40 -9.72 -13.28
C ALA A 156 -11.96 -11.10 -13.68
N ASP A 157 -11.15 -12.16 -13.61
CA ASP A 157 -11.52 -13.54 -13.95
C ASP A 157 -11.60 -14.39 -12.68
N PRO A 158 -12.76 -15.02 -12.38
CA PRO A 158 -12.94 -15.86 -11.21
C PRO A 158 -11.92 -16.99 -11.08
N ALA A 159 -11.50 -17.61 -12.18
CA ALA A 159 -10.51 -18.70 -12.14
C ALA A 159 -9.11 -18.16 -11.78
N VAL A 160 -8.77 -16.96 -12.22
CA VAL A 160 -7.54 -16.28 -11.81
C VAL A 160 -7.60 -15.93 -10.32
N LYS A 161 -8.72 -15.36 -9.85
CA LYS A 161 -8.96 -15.07 -8.44
C LYS A 161 -8.78 -16.32 -7.57
N GLU A 162 -9.45 -17.43 -7.92
CA GLU A 162 -9.35 -18.70 -7.18
C GLU A 162 -7.90 -19.19 -7.09
N LYS A 163 -7.14 -19.11 -8.19
CA LYS A 163 -5.71 -19.47 -8.23
C LYS A 163 -4.88 -18.57 -7.30
N ILE A 164 -5.13 -17.26 -7.30
CA ILE A 164 -4.43 -16.32 -6.41
C ILE A 164 -4.74 -16.66 -4.94
N VAL A 165 -6.01 -16.85 -4.60
CA VAL A 165 -6.43 -17.24 -3.24
C VAL A 165 -5.76 -18.53 -2.79
N ALA A 166 -5.77 -19.56 -3.62
CA ALA A 166 -5.17 -20.87 -3.31
C ALA A 166 -3.66 -20.77 -3.04
N ASN A 167 -2.95 -19.94 -3.81
CA ASN A 167 -1.50 -19.80 -3.72
C ASN A 167 -1.03 -18.82 -2.64
N THR A 168 -1.79 -17.74 -2.40
CA THR A 168 -1.33 -16.64 -1.54
C THR A 168 -2.08 -16.54 -0.22
N ARG A 169 -3.34 -16.98 -0.17
CA ARG A 169 -4.28 -16.71 0.92
C ARG A 169 -4.41 -15.21 1.21
N GLY A 170 -4.34 -14.39 0.15
CA GLY A 170 -4.49 -12.94 0.22
C GLY A 170 -5.92 -12.52 0.54
N LEU A 171 -6.09 -11.39 1.21
CA LEU A 171 -7.40 -10.76 1.42
C LEU A 171 -7.82 -9.89 0.24
N CYS A 172 -6.85 -9.26 -0.41
CA CYS A 172 -7.08 -8.41 -1.59
C CYS A 172 -5.92 -8.52 -2.58
N THR A 173 -6.16 -8.05 -3.80
CA THR A 173 -5.18 -8.03 -4.89
C THR A 173 -5.06 -6.65 -5.51
N GLU A 174 -3.84 -6.28 -5.87
CA GLU A 174 -3.48 -5.01 -6.49
C GLU A 174 -2.15 -5.16 -7.26
N MET A 175 -1.51 -4.07 -7.70
CA MET A 175 -0.41 -4.19 -8.67
C MET A 175 0.94 -3.63 -8.19
N GLU A 176 1.07 -3.11 -6.97
CA GLU A 176 2.28 -2.40 -6.50
C GLU A 176 2.83 -2.91 -5.17
N GLY A 177 1.98 -3.30 -4.24
CA GLY A 177 2.28 -3.47 -2.82
C GLY A 177 3.45 -4.41 -2.54
N ALA A 178 3.53 -5.57 -3.19
CA ALA A 178 4.65 -6.49 -2.97
C ALA A 178 5.98 -5.94 -3.50
N ALA A 179 5.98 -5.12 -4.56
CA ALA A 179 7.19 -4.49 -5.06
C ALA A 179 7.67 -3.36 -4.13
N ILE A 180 6.73 -2.57 -3.59
CA ILE A 180 7.02 -1.59 -2.54
C ILE A 180 7.60 -2.30 -1.31
N ALA A 181 6.92 -3.35 -0.84
CA ALA A 181 7.32 -4.13 0.31
C ALA A 181 8.71 -4.78 0.14
N GLN A 182 8.99 -5.39 -1.02
CA GLN A 182 10.31 -5.95 -1.32
C GLN A 182 11.40 -4.89 -1.31
N THR A 183 11.14 -3.73 -1.93
CA THR A 183 12.12 -2.66 -2.00
C THR A 183 12.37 -2.03 -0.63
N ALA A 184 11.30 -1.82 0.17
CA ALA A 184 11.39 -1.38 1.55
C ALA A 184 12.19 -2.37 2.41
N TYR A 185 11.89 -3.67 2.33
CA TYR A 185 12.59 -4.74 3.03
C TYR A 185 14.09 -4.74 2.72
N ARG A 186 14.47 -4.61 1.45
CA ARG A 186 15.89 -4.55 1.03
C ARG A 186 16.61 -3.30 1.53
N ASN A 187 15.90 -2.19 1.70
CA ASN A 187 16.42 -0.94 2.24
C ASN A 187 16.33 -0.87 3.79
N SER A 188 15.77 -1.91 4.44
CA SER A 188 15.52 -1.91 5.90
C SER A 188 14.66 -0.72 6.35
N VAL A 189 13.71 -0.31 5.52
CA VAL A 189 12.75 0.77 5.81
C VAL A 189 11.41 0.13 6.18
N PRO A 190 10.86 0.40 7.37
CA PRO A 190 9.56 -0.09 7.79
C PRO A 190 8.44 0.41 6.86
N PHE A 191 7.46 -0.45 6.58
CA PHE A 191 6.36 -0.14 5.69
C PHE A 191 5.01 -0.72 6.17
N VAL A 192 3.92 -0.15 5.67
CA VAL A 192 2.57 -0.71 5.72
C VAL A 192 1.83 -0.41 4.42
N ILE A 193 0.90 -1.29 4.03
CA ILE A 193 0.03 -1.11 2.88
C ILE A 193 -1.41 -0.94 3.37
N LEU A 194 -2.10 0.08 2.84
CA LEU A 194 -3.51 0.36 3.05
C LEU A 194 -4.26 0.18 1.75
N ARG A 195 -5.35 -0.56 1.77
CA ARG A 195 -6.24 -0.74 0.62
C ARG A 195 -7.70 -0.56 1.01
N ALA A 196 -8.45 0.15 0.19
CA ALA A 196 -9.91 0.12 0.22
C ALA A 196 -10.41 -0.75 -0.93
N ILE A 197 -11.40 -1.59 -0.66
CA ILE A 197 -11.95 -2.49 -1.66
C ILE A 197 -12.79 -1.70 -2.66
N SER A 198 -12.41 -1.74 -3.93
CA SER A 198 -13.09 -1.10 -5.05
C SER A 198 -14.00 -2.05 -5.83
N ASP A 199 -13.68 -3.35 -5.82
CA ASP A 199 -14.33 -4.38 -6.60
C ASP A 199 -14.12 -5.77 -5.97
N LYS A 200 -14.76 -6.79 -6.53
CA LYS A 200 -14.68 -8.16 -6.02
C LYS A 200 -13.61 -9.03 -6.71
N ALA A 201 -12.80 -8.45 -7.59
CA ALA A 201 -11.79 -9.18 -8.39
C ALA A 201 -12.35 -10.39 -9.15
N ASP A 202 -13.56 -10.25 -9.72
CA ASP A 202 -14.28 -11.25 -10.50
C ASP A 202 -14.98 -10.59 -11.69
N ASP A 203 -15.95 -11.29 -12.33
CA ASP A 203 -16.68 -10.80 -13.52
C ASP A 203 -17.38 -9.45 -13.29
N SER A 204 -17.67 -9.06 -12.04
CA SER A 204 -18.26 -7.76 -11.70
C SER A 204 -17.22 -6.62 -11.68
N ALA A 205 -15.93 -6.93 -11.56
CA ALA A 205 -14.88 -5.95 -11.35
C ALA A 205 -14.84 -4.85 -12.43
N GLU A 206 -15.09 -5.18 -13.68
CA GLU A 206 -15.12 -4.20 -14.78
C GLU A 206 -16.22 -3.15 -14.63
N MET A 207 -17.34 -3.48 -13.95
CA MET A 207 -18.41 -2.53 -13.65
C MET A 207 -18.22 -1.83 -12.31
N ASP A 208 -17.74 -2.55 -11.31
CA ASP A 208 -17.58 -2.06 -9.94
C ASP A 208 -16.44 -1.04 -9.85
N TYR A 209 -15.30 -1.34 -10.45
CA TYR A 209 -14.09 -0.52 -10.37
C TYR A 209 -14.34 0.95 -10.78
N PRO A 210 -14.87 1.29 -11.98
CA PRO A 210 -15.09 2.68 -12.36
C PRO A 210 -16.11 3.40 -11.49
N THR A 211 -17.01 2.64 -10.84
CA THR A 211 -18.06 3.19 -9.99
C THR A 211 -17.55 3.56 -8.62
N PHE A 212 -16.68 2.72 -8.03
CA PHE A 212 -16.27 2.81 -6.64
C PHE A 212 -14.84 3.30 -6.43
N GLU A 213 -13.99 3.39 -7.48
CA GLU A 213 -12.58 3.78 -7.34
C GLU A 213 -12.39 5.08 -6.58
N LYS A 214 -13.17 6.12 -6.90
CA LYS A 214 -13.05 7.45 -6.26
C LYS A 214 -13.44 7.42 -4.78
N ILE A 215 -14.50 6.69 -4.44
CA ILE A 215 -14.98 6.56 -3.06
C ILE A 215 -13.95 5.79 -2.23
N ALA A 216 -13.43 4.68 -2.77
CA ALA A 216 -12.41 3.87 -2.12
C ALA A 216 -11.09 4.63 -1.96
N ALA A 217 -10.63 5.33 -3.00
CA ALA A 217 -9.41 6.15 -2.96
C ALA A 217 -9.52 7.28 -1.93
N HIS A 218 -10.66 7.99 -1.89
CA HIS A 218 -10.89 9.05 -0.90
C HIS A 218 -10.86 8.50 0.53
N ARG A 219 -11.47 7.34 0.77
CA ARG A 219 -11.44 6.67 2.09
C ARG A 219 -10.01 6.31 2.50
N CYS A 220 -9.20 5.78 1.59
CA CYS A 220 -7.78 5.51 1.84
C CYS A 220 -6.99 6.79 2.17
N ALA A 221 -7.27 7.90 1.50
CA ALA A 221 -6.63 9.18 1.78
C ALA A 221 -6.98 9.69 3.20
N GLU A 222 -8.24 9.57 3.63
CA GLU A 222 -8.64 9.89 5.01
C GLU A 222 -7.89 9.05 6.04
N VAL A 223 -7.75 7.74 5.79
CA VAL A 223 -6.97 6.84 6.66
C VAL A 223 -5.50 7.26 6.71
N ALA A 224 -4.89 7.59 5.57
CA ALA A 224 -3.49 8.02 5.51
C ALA A 224 -3.24 9.34 6.26
N CYS A 225 -4.18 10.31 6.21
CA CYS A 225 -4.13 11.53 7.02
C CYS A 225 -4.17 11.22 8.53
N LYS A 226 -5.09 10.36 8.96
CA LYS A 226 -5.18 9.95 10.37
C LYS A 226 -3.95 9.16 10.82
N LEU A 227 -3.42 8.29 9.95
CA LEU A 227 -2.18 7.54 10.21
C LEU A 227 -1.00 8.50 10.41
N ALA A 228 -0.83 9.51 9.56
CA ALA A 228 0.22 10.52 9.72
C ALA A 228 0.14 11.20 11.10
N LYS A 229 -1.06 11.54 11.56
CA LYS A 229 -1.28 12.09 12.90
C LYS A 229 -0.92 11.11 14.01
N HIS A 230 -1.25 9.82 13.88
CA HIS A 230 -0.88 8.79 14.86
C HIS A 230 0.64 8.58 14.92
N CYS A 231 1.32 8.54 13.77
CA CYS A 231 2.78 8.43 13.72
C CYS A 231 3.48 9.61 14.41
N LEU A 232 2.93 10.82 14.32
CA LEU A 232 3.48 11.99 15.00
C LEU A 232 3.43 11.83 16.53
N LEU A 233 2.32 11.32 17.07
CA LEU A 233 2.15 11.11 18.51
C LEU A 233 3.12 10.04 19.05
N TYR A 234 3.28 8.93 18.33
CA TYR A 234 4.22 7.86 18.72
C TYR A 234 5.69 8.30 18.76
N THR A 235 6.08 9.25 17.89
CA THR A 235 7.46 9.75 17.86
C THR A 235 7.73 10.80 18.92
N SER A 236 6.73 11.50 19.45
CA SER A 236 6.87 12.41 20.58
C SER A 236 7.06 11.65 21.90
N ASP A 237 6.31 10.59 22.12
CA ASP A 237 6.39 9.78 23.35
C ASP A 237 7.73 9.03 23.46
N ALA A 238 8.31 8.57 22.34
CA ALA A 238 9.61 7.90 22.30
C ALA A 238 10.82 8.85 22.44
N ALA A 239 10.62 10.16 22.38
CA ALA A 239 11.67 11.15 22.56
C ALA A 239 11.75 11.66 24.02
N ASP A 240 10.74 11.35 24.84
CA ASP A 240 10.64 11.76 26.25
C ASP A 240 11.03 10.62 27.23
N GLU A 241 11.42 9.42 26.72
CA GLU A 241 12.04 8.32 27.48
C GLU A 241 13.56 8.25 27.24
#